data_2ccccbfeb5318fca49ffe5fa05a4e64f
#
_entry.id   2ccccbfeb5318fca49ffe5fa05a4e64f
#
_cell.length_a   1.000
_cell.length_b   1.000
_cell.length_c   1.000
_cell.angle_alpha   90.00
_cell.angle_beta   90.00
_cell.angle_gamma   90.00
#
_symmetry.space_group_name_H-M   'P 1'
#
loop_
_entity.id
_entity.type
_entity.pdbx_description
1 polymer ?
#
loop_
_entity_poly.entity_id
_entity_poly.type
_entity_poly.pdbx_seq_one_letter_code
_entity_poly.pdbx_strand_id
1 'polypeptide(L)'
;MLRYASRYDSLLKALLFFFCLVFLLFIPLTLSLGVPDYVFDNILAVFFLVLLFFLRRFFSLHPLTYLLVFVALLLHNLGMFGFYNHSPLPVQWDHVDHFYGFFALTFLLWSLFFDAFKQKNLFTTSLFLLLAVLGVGVTIEYIEFVGFLVAGQGEGVLGQGLGDTQTEFGSSL
;
A
#
# COMPACT_ATOMS: atom_id res chain seq x y z
N MET A 1 22.10 1.42 19.06
CA MET A 1 21.06 1.81 18.10
C MET A 1 21.53 2.79 17.00
N LEU A 2 22.24 3.86 17.31
CA LEU A 2 22.66 4.89 16.32
C LEU A 2 23.62 4.42 15.19
N ARG A 3 24.37 3.32 15.37
CA ARG A 3 25.33 2.84 14.35
C ARG A 3 24.71 2.11 13.17
N TYR A 4 23.49 1.55 13.32
CA TYR A 4 22.81 0.85 12.21
C TYR A 4 22.21 1.84 11.20
N ALA A 5 21.71 2.97 11.69
CA ALA A 5 21.14 4.02 10.85
C ALA A 5 22.15 4.64 9.88
N SER A 6 23.43 4.73 10.25
CA SER A 6 24.46 5.36 9.41
C SER A 6 24.89 4.49 8.22
N ARG A 7 24.85 3.15 8.35
CA ARG A 7 25.35 2.23 7.31
C ARG A 7 24.51 2.22 6.05
N TYR A 8 23.19 2.44 6.18
CA TYR A 8 22.23 2.38 5.07
C TYR A 8 21.62 3.74 4.74
N ASP A 9 22.06 4.83 5.37
CA ASP A 9 21.42 6.14 5.19
C ASP A 9 21.48 6.65 3.75
N SER A 10 22.61 6.48 3.07
CA SER A 10 22.75 6.86 1.67
C SER A 10 21.89 5.98 0.74
N LEU A 11 21.84 4.68 1.00
CA LEU A 11 20.98 3.74 0.25
C LEU A 11 19.51 4.08 0.46
N LEU A 12 19.08 4.33 1.68
CA LEU A 12 17.68 4.69 1.98
C LEU A 12 17.27 6.01 1.34
N LYS A 13 18.16 7.01 1.31
CA LYS A 13 17.92 8.27 0.59
C LYS A 13 17.79 8.05 -0.92
N ALA A 14 18.67 7.22 -1.49
CA ALA A 14 18.62 6.90 -2.92
C ALA A 14 17.33 6.13 -3.28
N LEU A 15 16.94 5.15 -2.46
CA LEU A 15 15.69 4.40 -2.63
C LEU A 15 14.48 5.33 -2.51
N LEU A 16 14.43 6.18 -1.48
CA LEU A 16 13.34 7.15 -1.33
C LEU A 16 13.21 8.05 -2.54
N PHE A 17 14.34 8.64 -2.97
CA PHE A 17 14.35 9.52 -4.14
C PHE A 17 13.82 8.79 -5.39
N PHE A 18 14.35 7.59 -5.65
CA PHE A 18 13.93 6.77 -6.77
C PHE A 18 12.44 6.43 -6.72
N PHE A 19 11.94 5.97 -5.56
CA PHE A 19 10.54 5.57 -5.41
C PHE A 19 9.59 6.75 -5.51
N CYS A 20 9.93 7.89 -4.89
CA CYS A 20 9.15 9.12 -5.06
C CYS A 20 9.12 9.59 -6.52
N LEU A 21 10.25 9.50 -7.23
CA LEU A 21 10.31 9.85 -8.64
C LEU A 21 9.39 8.98 -9.50
N VAL A 22 9.32 7.67 -9.24
CA VAL A 22 8.42 6.74 -9.94
C VAL A 22 6.97 7.20 -9.81
N PHE A 23 6.49 7.45 -8.57
CA PHE A 23 5.11 7.88 -8.36
C PHE A 23 4.82 9.30 -8.90
N LEU A 24 5.79 10.21 -8.82
CA LEU A 24 5.64 11.53 -9.42
C LEU A 24 5.55 11.47 -10.96
N LEU A 25 6.26 10.52 -11.60
CA LEU A 25 6.14 10.28 -13.04
C LEU A 25 4.82 9.60 -13.41
N PHE A 26 4.20 8.87 -12.50
CA PHE A 26 2.88 8.28 -12.72
C PHE A 26 1.78 9.36 -12.79
N ILE A 27 1.92 10.50 -12.14
CA ILE A 27 0.92 11.59 -12.18
C ILE A 27 0.62 12.06 -13.62
N PRO A 28 1.58 12.51 -14.44
CA PRO A 28 1.27 12.88 -15.81
C PRO A 28 0.81 11.68 -16.65
N LEU A 29 1.26 10.46 -16.32
CA LEU A 29 0.84 9.25 -17.00
C LEU A 29 -0.64 8.93 -16.73
N THR A 30 -1.11 8.99 -15.48
CA THR A 30 -2.53 8.78 -15.13
C THR A 30 -3.43 9.80 -15.80
N LEU A 31 -3.00 11.06 -15.87
CA LEU A 31 -3.73 12.09 -16.61
C LEU A 31 -3.81 11.79 -18.11
N SER A 32 -2.72 11.30 -18.70
CA SER A 32 -2.68 10.95 -20.13
C SER A 32 -3.52 9.72 -20.47
N LEU A 33 -3.69 8.80 -19.52
CA LEU A 33 -4.54 7.60 -19.65
C LEU A 33 -6.02 7.89 -19.39
N GLY A 34 -6.38 9.09 -18.92
CA GLY A 34 -7.76 9.46 -18.60
C GLY A 34 -8.29 8.85 -17.29
N VAL A 35 -7.39 8.50 -16.36
CA VAL A 35 -7.70 7.93 -15.04
C VAL A 35 -7.22 8.86 -13.91
N PRO A 36 -7.81 10.08 -13.79
CA PRO A 36 -7.31 11.10 -12.86
C PRO A 36 -7.38 10.70 -11.39
N ASP A 37 -8.21 9.73 -11.03
CA ASP A 37 -8.38 9.25 -9.65
C ASP A 37 -7.05 8.73 -9.06
N TYR A 38 -6.22 8.08 -9.88
CA TYR A 38 -4.89 7.62 -9.48
C TYR A 38 -3.87 8.74 -9.21
N VAL A 39 -4.19 9.99 -9.51
CA VAL A 39 -3.33 11.15 -9.13
C VAL A 39 -3.25 11.24 -7.61
N PHE A 40 -4.38 11.08 -6.93
CA PHE A 40 -4.42 11.10 -5.47
C PHE A 40 -3.62 9.95 -4.86
N ASP A 41 -3.76 8.73 -5.41
CA ASP A 41 -3.03 7.55 -4.95
C ASP A 41 -1.51 7.72 -5.10
N ASN A 42 -1.07 8.30 -6.21
CA ASN A 42 0.35 8.59 -6.42
C ASN A 42 0.89 9.63 -5.42
N ILE A 43 0.13 10.68 -5.13
CA ILE A 43 0.48 11.68 -4.10
C ILE A 43 0.54 11.04 -2.72
N LEU A 44 -0.44 10.19 -2.39
CA LEU A 44 -0.51 9.48 -1.13
C LEU A 44 0.66 8.50 -0.96
N ALA A 45 1.04 7.80 -2.03
CA ALA A 45 2.21 6.92 -2.05
C ALA A 45 3.51 7.68 -1.74
N VAL A 46 3.72 8.85 -2.37
CA VAL A 46 4.85 9.72 -2.05
C VAL A 46 4.82 10.16 -0.59
N PHE A 47 3.65 10.58 -0.10
CA PHE A 47 3.48 10.98 1.30
C PHE A 47 3.86 9.86 2.27
N PHE A 48 3.37 8.63 2.06
CA PHE A 48 3.69 7.49 2.91
C PHE A 48 5.18 7.13 2.88
N LEU A 49 5.81 7.16 1.72
CA LEU A 49 7.25 6.88 1.61
C LEU A 49 8.08 7.93 2.35
N VAL A 50 7.72 9.20 2.23
CA VAL A 50 8.38 10.30 2.95
C VAL A 50 8.14 10.18 4.45
N LEU A 51 6.90 9.86 4.88
CA LEU A 51 6.58 9.63 6.28
C LEU A 51 7.43 8.49 6.88
N LEU A 52 7.51 7.35 6.20
CA LEU A 52 8.35 6.22 6.61
C LEU A 52 9.82 6.62 6.72
N PHE A 53 10.30 7.44 5.80
CA PHE A 53 11.67 7.94 5.84
C PHE A 53 11.94 8.80 7.08
N PHE A 54 10.98 9.63 7.50
CA PHE A 54 11.10 10.38 8.75
C PHE A 54 10.98 9.47 9.98
N LEU A 55 10.07 8.50 9.96
CA LEU A 55 9.88 7.55 11.05
C LEU A 55 11.12 6.68 11.33
N ARG A 56 12.01 6.50 10.34
CA ARG A 56 13.27 5.76 10.54
C ARG A 56 14.15 6.31 11.67
N ARG A 57 13.96 7.56 12.05
CA ARG A 57 14.71 8.17 13.17
C ARG A 57 14.28 7.61 14.52
N PHE A 58 13.06 7.15 14.61
CA PHE A 58 12.46 6.58 15.82
C PHE A 58 12.48 5.06 15.82
N PHE A 59 12.45 4.46 14.64
CA PHE A 59 12.40 3.01 14.44
C PHE A 59 13.56 2.55 13.56
N SER A 60 14.14 1.40 13.90
CA SER A 60 15.26 0.83 13.14
C SER A 60 14.77 0.12 11.88
N LEU A 61 14.13 0.86 10.95
CA LEU A 61 13.60 0.29 9.71
C LEU A 61 14.72 -0.19 8.78
N HIS A 62 14.61 -1.44 8.36
CA HIS A 62 15.54 -2.04 7.40
C HIS A 62 15.20 -1.61 5.96
N PRO A 63 16.18 -1.46 5.04
CA PRO A 63 15.93 -1.14 3.64
C PRO A 63 14.90 -2.05 2.95
N LEU A 64 14.86 -3.33 3.33
CA LEU A 64 13.85 -4.27 2.84
C LEU A 64 12.42 -3.82 3.16
N THR A 65 12.17 -3.22 4.32
CA THR A 65 10.85 -2.69 4.69
C THR A 65 10.39 -1.63 3.69
N TYR A 66 11.27 -0.72 3.29
CA TYR A 66 10.97 0.29 2.27
C TYR A 66 10.67 -0.33 0.91
N LEU A 67 11.46 -1.33 0.52
CA LEU A 67 11.25 -2.03 -0.74
C LEU A 67 9.89 -2.74 -0.76
N LEU A 68 9.53 -3.43 0.32
CA LEU A 68 8.24 -4.12 0.42
C LEU A 68 7.06 -3.15 0.35
N VAL A 69 7.13 -2.04 1.09
CA VAL A 69 6.08 -1.00 1.05
C VAL A 69 6.01 -0.36 -0.34
N PHE A 70 7.16 -0.05 -0.96
CA PHE A 70 7.18 0.48 -2.32
C PHE A 70 6.50 -0.46 -3.31
N VAL A 71 6.82 -1.77 -3.26
CA VAL A 71 6.21 -2.74 -4.17
C VAL A 71 4.70 -2.87 -3.91
N ALA A 72 4.24 -2.81 -2.66
CA ALA A 72 2.81 -2.80 -2.34
C ALA A 72 2.11 -1.59 -2.99
N LEU A 73 2.63 -0.38 -2.77
CA LEU A 73 2.10 0.84 -3.37
C LEU A 73 2.18 0.82 -4.91
N LEU A 74 3.22 0.21 -5.47
CA LEU A 74 3.37 0.05 -6.92
C LEU A 74 2.32 -0.89 -7.49
N LEU A 75 2.07 -2.05 -6.86
CA LEU A 75 1.06 -3.01 -7.30
C LEU A 75 -0.33 -2.37 -7.32
N HIS A 76 -0.68 -1.61 -6.29
CA HIS A 76 -1.91 -0.85 -6.24
C HIS A 76 -2.02 0.13 -7.42
N ASN A 77 -0.99 0.96 -7.62
CA ASN A 77 -0.99 1.95 -8.70
C ASN A 77 -0.93 1.34 -10.12
N LEU A 78 -0.51 0.08 -10.28
CA LEU A 78 -0.59 -0.61 -11.57
C LEU A 78 -2.04 -0.87 -12.00
N GLY A 79 -3.01 -0.79 -11.08
CA GLY A 79 -4.44 -0.80 -11.39
C GLY A 79 -4.84 0.25 -12.42
N MET A 80 -4.14 1.41 -12.50
CA MET A 80 -4.37 2.44 -13.51
C MET A 80 -4.27 1.94 -14.96
N PHE A 81 -3.58 0.82 -15.19
CA PHE A 81 -3.53 0.15 -16.49
C PHE A 81 -4.70 -0.79 -16.75
N GLY A 82 -5.72 -0.77 -15.88
CA GLY A 82 -6.91 -1.61 -15.99
C GLY A 82 -6.73 -3.03 -15.46
N PHE A 83 -5.70 -3.31 -14.65
CA PHE A 83 -5.44 -4.65 -14.11
C PHE A 83 -6.52 -5.14 -13.15
N TYR A 84 -7.26 -4.23 -12.51
CA TYR A 84 -8.42 -4.59 -11.70
C TYR A 84 -9.55 -5.19 -12.54
N ASN A 85 -9.75 -4.68 -13.76
CA ASN A 85 -10.78 -5.18 -14.69
C ASN A 85 -10.28 -6.38 -15.53
N HIS A 86 -8.98 -6.37 -15.88
CA HIS A 86 -8.40 -7.38 -16.77
C HIS A 86 -7.04 -7.83 -16.19
N SER A 87 -7.09 -8.70 -15.19
CA SER A 87 -5.87 -9.19 -14.56
C SER A 87 -4.97 -9.92 -15.59
N PRO A 88 -3.67 -9.60 -15.65
CA PRO A 88 -2.72 -10.33 -16.48
C PRO A 88 -2.37 -11.72 -15.90
N LEU A 89 -2.89 -12.04 -14.72
CA LEU A 89 -2.67 -13.28 -13.98
C LEU A 89 -3.93 -14.16 -13.98
N PRO A 90 -3.83 -15.46 -13.70
CA PRO A 90 -4.99 -16.36 -13.58
C PRO A 90 -5.84 -16.09 -12.32
N VAL A 91 -5.48 -15.10 -11.52
CA VAL A 91 -6.20 -14.64 -10.31
C VAL A 91 -6.53 -13.16 -10.49
N GLN A 92 -7.57 -12.68 -9.80
CA GLN A 92 -7.92 -11.27 -9.84
C GLN A 92 -6.78 -10.42 -9.28
N TRP A 93 -6.51 -9.30 -9.92
CA TRP A 93 -5.43 -8.39 -9.52
C TRP A 93 -5.60 -7.88 -8.09
N ASP A 94 -6.83 -7.59 -7.72
CA ASP A 94 -7.23 -7.16 -6.39
C ASP A 94 -6.74 -8.13 -5.28
N HIS A 95 -6.91 -9.43 -5.47
CA HIS A 95 -6.38 -10.42 -4.53
C HIS A 95 -4.87 -10.40 -4.41
N VAL A 96 -4.15 -10.12 -5.52
CA VAL A 96 -2.68 -10.03 -5.51
C VAL A 96 -2.23 -8.79 -4.74
N ASP A 97 -2.89 -7.65 -5.01
CA ASP A 97 -2.61 -6.38 -4.38
C ASP A 97 -2.87 -6.46 -2.87
N HIS A 98 -4.04 -6.91 -2.46
CA HIS A 98 -4.38 -7.10 -1.04
C HIS A 98 -3.44 -8.07 -0.33
N PHE A 99 -3.17 -9.23 -0.92
CA PHE A 99 -2.25 -10.22 -0.34
C PHE A 99 -0.87 -9.62 -0.09
N TYR A 100 -0.32 -8.94 -1.11
CA TYR A 100 0.99 -8.33 -0.98
C TYR A 100 0.98 -7.12 -0.05
N GLY A 101 -0.08 -6.32 -0.08
CA GLY A 101 -0.29 -5.19 0.82
C GLY A 101 -0.28 -5.62 2.28
N PHE A 102 -1.05 -6.67 2.63
CA PHE A 102 -1.07 -7.23 3.98
C PHE A 102 0.27 -7.85 4.39
N PHE A 103 0.97 -8.49 3.47
CA PHE A 103 2.32 -9.00 3.73
C PHE A 103 3.31 -7.86 4.04
N ALA A 104 3.34 -6.82 3.23
CA ALA A 104 4.20 -5.65 3.43
C ALA A 104 3.85 -4.91 4.73
N LEU A 105 2.56 -4.76 5.04
CA LEU A 105 2.08 -4.15 6.28
C LEU A 105 2.48 -4.97 7.51
N THR A 106 2.34 -6.31 7.45
CA THR A 106 2.79 -7.19 8.54
C THR A 106 4.28 -7.00 8.82
N PHE A 107 5.09 -6.96 7.75
CA PHE A 107 6.53 -6.78 7.88
C PHE A 107 6.88 -5.37 8.41
N LEU A 108 6.14 -4.36 7.99
CA LEU A 108 6.28 -2.98 8.50
C LEU A 108 5.97 -2.92 10.00
N LEU A 109 4.83 -3.44 10.43
CA LEU A 109 4.43 -3.46 11.84
C LEU A 109 5.42 -4.27 12.69
N TRP A 110 5.87 -5.43 12.19
CA TRP A 110 6.94 -6.17 12.83
C TRP A 110 8.20 -5.30 13.02
N SER A 111 8.62 -4.59 11.98
CA SER A 111 9.82 -3.73 12.01
C SER A 111 9.66 -2.55 12.98
N LEU A 112 8.48 -1.91 13.01
CA LEU A 112 8.18 -0.79 13.90
C LEU A 112 8.16 -1.19 15.37
N PHE A 113 7.58 -2.36 15.68
CA PHE A 113 7.39 -2.84 17.05
C PHE A 113 8.37 -3.92 17.47
N PHE A 114 9.46 -4.13 16.71
CA PHE A 114 10.43 -5.20 16.95
C PHE A 114 10.94 -5.24 18.38
N ASP A 115 11.34 -4.11 18.95
CA ASP A 115 11.87 -4.04 20.32
C ASP A 115 10.79 -4.41 21.38
N ALA A 116 9.52 -4.06 21.12
CA ALA A 116 8.41 -4.44 21.97
C ALA A 116 8.11 -5.96 21.89
N PHE A 117 8.31 -6.57 20.73
CA PHE A 117 8.07 -8.00 20.52
C PHE A 117 9.21 -8.89 21.01
N LYS A 118 10.42 -8.38 21.07
CA LYS A 118 11.63 -9.14 21.41
C LYS A 118 11.52 -9.94 22.73
N GLN A 119 10.70 -9.47 23.69
CA GLN A 119 10.49 -10.10 24.97
C GLN A 119 9.15 -10.87 25.06
N LYS A 120 8.38 -10.91 23.99
CA LYS A 120 7.07 -11.58 23.96
C LYS A 120 7.20 -12.98 23.36
N ASN A 121 6.29 -13.86 23.74
CA ASN A 121 6.22 -15.17 23.09
C ASN A 121 5.67 -15.04 21.67
N LEU A 122 5.97 -16.04 20.84
CA LEU A 122 5.57 -16.06 19.43
C LEU A 122 4.07 -15.93 19.25
N PHE A 123 3.27 -16.61 20.07
CA PHE A 123 1.80 -16.56 19.99
C PHE A 123 1.26 -15.15 20.20
N THR A 124 1.69 -14.46 21.26
CA THR A 124 1.27 -13.08 21.55
C THR A 124 1.66 -12.13 20.42
N THR A 125 2.87 -12.27 19.89
CA THR A 125 3.35 -11.46 18.79
C THR A 125 2.54 -11.70 17.52
N SER A 126 2.31 -12.95 17.15
CA SER A 126 1.53 -13.32 15.97
C SER A 126 0.08 -12.84 16.07
N LEU A 127 -0.53 -13.00 17.24
CA LEU A 127 -1.89 -12.53 17.48
C LEU A 127 -2.00 -11.00 17.36
N PHE A 128 -1.04 -10.27 17.95
CA PHE A 128 -1.01 -8.82 17.84
C PHE A 128 -0.87 -8.37 16.39
N LEU A 129 0.09 -8.96 15.63
CA LEU A 129 0.29 -8.62 14.22
C LEU A 129 -0.95 -8.92 13.39
N LEU A 130 -1.57 -10.08 13.59
CA LEU A 130 -2.80 -10.46 12.91
C LEU A 130 -3.91 -9.43 13.16
N LEU A 131 -4.18 -9.09 14.43
CA LEU A 131 -5.24 -8.14 14.79
C LEU A 131 -4.93 -6.73 14.27
N ALA A 132 -3.66 -6.29 14.33
CA ALA A 132 -3.26 -4.99 13.83
C ALA A 132 -3.40 -4.89 12.29
N VAL A 133 -2.99 -5.92 11.55
CA VAL A 133 -3.10 -5.98 10.10
C VAL A 133 -4.56 -6.02 9.66
N LEU A 134 -5.39 -6.84 10.31
CA LEU A 134 -6.83 -6.88 10.04
C LEU A 134 -7.49 -5.54 10.35
N GLY A 135 -7.14 -4.91 11.48
CA GLY A 135 -7.67 -3.60 11.84
C GLY A 135 -7.32 -2.51 10.83
N VAL A 136 -6.09 -2.49 10.33
CA VAL A 136 -5.68 -1.55 9.26
C VAL A 136 -6.41 -1.87 7.97
N GLY A 137 -6.50 -3.15 7.58
CA GLY A 137 -7.24 -3.57 6.37
C GLY A 137 -8.69 -3.11 6.42
N VAL A 138 -9.43 -3.41 7.50
CA VAL A 138 -10.82 -2.95 7.67
C VAL A 138 -10.92 -1.43 7.63
N THR A 139 -9.92 -0.71 8.15
CA THR A 139 -9.90 0.76 8.10
C THR A 139 -9.74 1.28 6.66
N ILE A 140 -8.90 0.64 5.87
CA ILE A 140 -8.71 0.98 4.44
C ILE A 140 -10.02 0.75 3.69
N GLU A 141 -10.60 -0.45 3.78
CA GLU A 141 -11.90 -0.78 3.17
C GLU A 141 -13.00 0.22 3.57
N TYR A 142 -13.04 0.62 4.85
CA TYR A 142 -14.00 1.60 5.32
C TYR A 142 -13.77 2.98 4.70
N ILE A 143 -12.51 3.41 4.56
CA ILE A 143 -12.16 4.68 3.90
C ILE A 143 -12.56 4.64 2.42
N GLU A 144 -12.30 3.53 1.72
CA GLU A 144 -12.71 3.31 0.34
C GLU A 144 -14.23 3.37 0.18
N PHE A 145 -14.96 2.68 1.07
CA PHE A 145 -16.42 2.73 1.09
C PHE A 145 -16.96 4.14 1.33
N VAL A 146 -16.41 4.90 2.28
CA VAL A 146 -16.81 6.30 2.52
C VAL A 146 -16.47 7.17 1.31
N GLY A 147 -15.28 6.97 0.71
CA GLY A 147 -14.87 7.65 -0.51
C GLY A 147 -15.86 7.42 -1.65
N PHE A 148 -16.28 6.16 -1.85
CA PHE A 148 -17.33 5.81 -2.81
C PHE A 148 -18.66 6.54 -2.53
N LEU A 149 -19.11 6.60 -1.29
CA LEU A 149 -20.36 7.29 -0.93
C LEU A 149 -20.31 8.80 -1.19
N VAL A 150 -19.12 9.42 -1.06
CA VAL A 150 -18.95 10.87 -1.18
C VAL A 150 -18.66 11.31 -2.62
N ALA A 151 -17.79 10.58 -3.32
CA ALA A 151 -17.27 10.95 -4.64
C ALA A 151 -17.96 10.20 -5.80
N GLY A 152 -18.75 9.17 -5.51
CA GLY A 152 -19.37 8.33 -6.53
C GLY A 152 -18.43 7.22 -7.04
N GLN A 153 -18.68 6.74 -8.25
CA GLN A 153 -17.88 5.67 -8.85
C GLN A 153 -16.49 6.20 -9.19
N GLY A 154 -15.44 5.49 -8.72
CA GLY A 154 -14.04 5.76 -9.00
C GLY A 154 -13.21 4.51 -8.79
N GLU A 155 -12.17 4.31 -9.61
CA GLU A 155 -11.08 3.37 -9.35
C GLU A 155 -10.02 4.11 -8.52
N GLY A 156 -9.17 3.40 -7.82
CA GLY A 156 -8.13 4.00 -6.97
C GLY A 156 -8.48 3.97 -5.48
N VAL A 157 -7.98 4.92 -4.67
CA VAL A 157 -8.25 5.00 -3.21
C VAL A 157 -9.75 5.02 -2.89
N LEU A 158 -10.57 5.49 -3.83
CA LEU A 158 -12.02 5.52 -3.70
C LEU A 158 -12.69 4.18 -4.05
N GLY A 159 -11.90 3.18 -4.36
CA GLY A 159 -12.30 1.79 -4.55
C GLY A 159 -13.11 1.53 -5.82
N GLN A 160 -13.14 0.26 -6.21
CA GLN A 160 -14.15 -0.21 -7.15
C GLN A 160 -15.51 -0.13 -6.46
N GLY A 161 -16.34 0.79 -6.90
CA GLY A 161 -17.65 0.97 -6.32
C GLY A 161 -18.52 -0.30 -6.43
N LEU A 162 -19.53 -0.41 -5.57
CA LEU A 162 -20.58 -1.45 -5.62
C LEU A 162 -21.19 -1.66 -7.02
N GLY A 163 -20.83 -0.81 -8.00
CA GLY A 163 -21.23 -0.94 -9.41
C GLY A 163 -20.76 -2.23 -10.07
N ASP A 164 -19.58 -2.75 -9.72
CA ASP A 164 -19.06 -4.00 -10.29
C ASP A 164 -19.83 -5.21 -9.79
N THR A 165 -20.26 -5.21 -8.52
CA THR A 165 -21.14 -6.26 -7.98
C THR A 165 -22.53 -6.25 -8.63
N GLN A 166 -23.03 -5.10 -9.08
CA GLN A 166 -24.33 -5.02 -9.76
C GLN A 166 -24.25 -5.45 -11.23
N THR A 167 -23.13 -5.23 -11.91
CA THR A 167 -22.94 -5.72 -13.29
C THR A 167 -22.75 -7.23 -13.36
N GLU A 168 -22.12 -7.84 -12.37
CA GLU A 168 -22.01 -9.31 -12.29
C GLU A 168 -23.35 -9.98 -12.00
N PHE A 169 -24.21 -9.38 -11.19
CA PHE A 169 -25.57 -9.90 -10.93
C PHE A 169 -26.58 -9.58 -12.07
N GLY A 170 -26.35 -8.51 -12.82
CA GLY A 170 -27.24 -8.10 -13.93
C GLY A 170 -27.03 -8.85 -15.24
N SER A 171 -25.86 -9.47 -15.44
CA SER A 171 -25.56 -10.24 -16.67
C SER A 171 -25.94 -11.72 -16.61
N SER A 172 -26.48 -12.20 -15.49
CA SER A 172 -26.92 -13.58 -15.27
C SER A 172 -28.43 -13.76 -15.24
N LEU A 173 -29.19 -12.76 -15.69
CA LEU A 173 -30.61 -12.81 -15.98
C LEU A 173 -30.88 -12.55 -17.48
#